data_efd3637d6aaa43fd2b3085e809483713
#
_entry.id   efd3637d6aaa43fd2b3085e809483713
#
_cell.length_a   1.000
_cell.length_b   1.000
_cell.length_c   1.000
_cell.angle_alpha   90.00
_cell.angle_beta   90.00
_cell.angle_gamma   90.00
#
_symmetry.space_group_name_H-M   'P 1'
#
loop_
_entity.id
_entity.type
_entity.pdbx_description
1 polymer ?
#
loop_
_entity_poly.entity_id
_entity_poly.type
_entity_poly.pdbx_seq_one_letter_code
_entity_poly.pdbx_strand_id
1 'polypeptide(L)'
;AAAQERPTGSRRPLPLLEVKTNALYWATASLNAGFETGLAPDISLVIDAGYNPWTFGDNRKFKFWLIQPEIRRWFRCRSEGHFLGVHLLYAGFNAGGVKFLGMADRRYEGSLYGAGVAYGYRWPVGKRWSVEATAALGYLRSDYERYVWKRCGRYLGRGHKNYFGPTKIGVSFCFAIE
;
A
#
# COMPACT_ATOMS: atom_id res chain seq x y z
N ALA A 1 -29.23 -36.37 20.55
CA ALA A 1 -28.61 -35.23 19.87
C ALA A 1 -27.12 -35.26 20.19
N ALA A 2 -26.31 -35.82 19.29
CA ALA A 2 -24.86 -35.89 19.44
C ALA A 2 -24.29 -34.49 19.11
N ALA A 3 -23.70 -33.85 20.10
CA ALA A 3 -22.89 -32.65 19.89
C ALA A 3 -21.64 -33.06 19.12
N GLN A 4 -21.53 -32.62 17.90
CA GLN A 4 -20.38 -32.84 17.02
C GLN A 4 -19.24 -31.96 17.55
N GLU A 5 -18.32 -32.54 18.29
CA GLU A 5 -17.07 -31.92 18.71
C GLU A 5 -16.31 -31.47 17.45
N ARG A 6 -16.18 -30.18 17.26
CA ARG A 6 -15.31 -29.62 16.22
C ARG A 6 -13.85 -29.95 16.59
N PRO A 7 -13.06 -30.50 15.66
CA PRO A 7 -11.67 -30.79 15.94
C PRO A 7 -10.95 -29.51 16.34
N THR A 8 -10.39 -29.52 17.53
CA THR A 8 -9.42 -28.52 18.02
C THR A 8 -8.13 -28.63 17.20
N GLY A 9 -8.19 -28.20 15.95
CA GLY A 9 -6.98 -27.94 15.19
C GLY A 9 -6.19 -26.88 15.95
N SER A 10 -4.92 -27.15 16.18
CA SER A 10 -3.98 -26.28 16.88
C SER A 10 -4.07 -24.85 16.30
N ARG A 11 -4.80 -23.99 16.98
CA ARG A 11 -4.85 -22.57 16.62
C ARG A 11 -3.45 -22.03 16.79
N ARG A 12 -2.85 -21.57 15.70
CA ARG A 12 -1.60 -20.81 15.78
C ARG A 12 -1.81 -19.66 16.78
N PRO A 13 -0.86 -19.39 17.66
CA PRO A 13 -0.91 -18.19 18.46
C PRO A 13 -1.00 -16.99 17.51
N LEU A 14 -1.92 -16.08 17.80
CA LEU A 14 -2.08 -14.87 16.97
C LEU A 14 -0.85 -13.99 17.15
N PRO A 15 -0.10 -13.68 16.09
CA PRO A 15 1.10 -12.88 16.22
C PRO A 15 0.76 -11.48 16.73
N LEU A 16 1.57 -10.95 17.63
CA LEU A 16 1.42 -9.58 18.13
C LEU A 16 1.87 -8.56 17.07
N LEU A 17 2.91 -8.91 16.32
CA LEU A 17 3.48 -8.05 15.29
C LEU A 17 3.82 -8.87 14.04
N GLU A 18 3.49 -8.35 12.90
CA GLU A 18 3.88 -8.88 11.60
C GLU A 18 4.57 -7.80 10.76
N VAL A 19 5.61 -8.20 10.05
CA VAL A 19 6.27 -7.36 9.05
C VAL A 19 5.92 -7.88 7.67
N LYS A 20 5.66 -6.99 6.73
CA LYS A 20 5.33 -7.38 5.37
C LYS A 20 6.01 -6.49 4.33
N THR A 21 6.14 -7.04 3.13
CA THR A 21 6.66 -6.33 1.96
C THR A 21 5.86 -6.73 0.73
N ASN A 22 5.57 -5.76 -0.12
CA ASN A 22 4.79 -5.94 -1.33
C ASN A 22 5.71 -6.14 -2.54
N ALA A 23 5.60 -7.29 -3.19
CA ALA A 23 6.43 -7.67 -4.34
C ALA A 23 6.22 -6.77 -5.56
N LEU A 24 5.04 -6.15 -5.73
CA LEU A 24 4.79 -5.25 -6.86
C LEU A 24 5.63 -3.97 -6.77
N TYR A 25 5.99 -3.53 -5.57
CA TYR A 25 6.92 -2.40 -5.39
C TYR A 25 8.34 -2.77 -5.83
N TRP A 26 8.75 -4.03 -5.66
CA TRP A 26 10.06 -4.50 -6.11
C TRP A 26 10.17 -4.48 -7.64
N ALA A 27 9.07 -4.78 -8.36
CA ALA A 27 9.03 -4.69 -9.82
C ALA A 27 9.33 -3.26 -10.33
N THR A 28 9.07 -2.25 -9.51
CA THR A 28 9.38 -0.84 -9.79
C THR A 28 10.63 -0.34 -9.07
N ALA A 29 11.44 -1.27 -8.52
CA ALA A 29 12.61 -0.98 -7.69
C ALA A 29 12.33 -0.03 -6.52
N SER A 30 11.09 -0.02 -6.01
CA SER A 30 10.68 0.82 -4.89
C SER A 30 10.85 0.09 -3.57
N LEU A 31 11.44 0.74 -2.58
CA LEU A 31 11.52 0.23 -1.22
C LEU A 31 10.15 0.29 -0.57
N ASN A 32 9.76 -0.78 0.13
CA ASN A 32 8.51 -0.79 0.86
C ASN A 32 8.59 -1.71 2.09
N ALA A 33 7.87 -1.33 3.12
CA ALA A 33 7.68 -2.13 4.31
C ALA A 33 6.30 -1.85 4.90
N GLY A 34 5.69 -2.88 5.47
CA GLY A 34 4.46 -2.76 6.22
C GLY A 34 4.60 -3.42 7.59
N PHE A 35 3.91 -2.85 8.57
CA PHE A 35 3.81 -3.39 9.93
C PHE A 35 2.35 -3.62 10.24
N GLU A 36 2.04 -4.79 10.78
CA GLU A 36 0.69 -5.14 11.19
C GLU A 36 0.69 -5.58 12.65
N THR A 37 -0.19 -4.99 13.46
CA THR A 37 -0.39 -5.37 14.85
C THR A 37 -1.85 -5.66 15.13
N GLY A 38 -2.09 -6.61 16.01
CA GLY A 38 -3.43 -6.96 16.43
C GLY A 38 -4.00 -5.99 17.46
N LEU A 39 -5.19 -5.49 17.19
CA LEU A 39 -5.96 -4.69 18.14
C LEU A 39 -7.02 -5.53 18.88
N ALA A 40 -7.56 -6.54 18.19
CA ALA A 40 -8.55 -7.49 18.72
C ALA A 40 -8.39 -8.86 18.02
N PRO A 41 -9.11 -9.90 18.43
CA PRO A 41 -9.01 -11.22 17.81
C PRO A 41 -9.31 -11.25 16.30
N ASP A 42 -10.14 -10.32 15.83
CA ASP A 42 -10.56 -10.18 14.42
C ASP A 42 -10.21 -8.82 13.82
N ILE A 43 -9.50 -7.94 14.56
CA ILE A 43 -9.13 -6.60 14.11
C ILE A 43 -7.62 -6.42 14.16
N SER A 44 -7.04 -5.88 13.09
CA SER A 44 -5.64 -5.47 13.02
C SER A 44 -5.48 -4.04 12.49
N LEU A 45 -4.39 -3.40 12.90
CA LEU A 45 -3.90 -2.15 12.37
C LEU A 45 -2.68 -2.44 11.52
N VAL A 46 -2.68 -1.92 10.31
CA VAL A 46 -1.58 -2.00 9.37
C VAL A 46 -1.06 -0.59 9.08
N ILE A 47 0.24 -0.45 8.96
CA ILE A 47 0.89 0.76 8.46
C ILE A 47 1.84 0.33 7.35
N ASP A 48 1.48 0.63 6.10
CA ASP A 48 2.34 0.40 4.93
C ASP A 48 3.06 1.69 4.57
N ALA A 49 4.35 1.58 4.25
CA ALA A 49 5.17 2.68 3.77
C ALA A 49 5.88 2.27 2.48
N GLY A 50 6.00 3.22 1.56
CA GLY A 50 6.72 3.03 0.30
C GLY A 50 7.60 4.23 -0.01
N TYR A 51 8.77 3.97 -0.61
CA TYR A 51 9.73 5.01 -0.96
C TYR A 51 10.46 4.67 -2.25
N ASN A 52 10.47 5.61 -3.17
CA ASN A 52 11.24 5.52 -4.41
C ASN A 52 12.12 6.78 -4.57
N PRO A 53 13.44 6.65 -4.33
CA PRO A 53 14.37 7.78 -4.42
C PRO A 53 14.96 8.00 -5.82
N TRP A 54 14.67 7.12 -6.80
CA TRP A 54 15.45 7.03 -8.01
C TRP A 54 15.27 8.21 -8.96
N THR A 55 16.37 8.62 -9.54
CA THR A 55 16.44 9.48 -10.71
C THR A 55 17.09 8.68 -11.83
N PHE A 56 16.38 8.51 -12.93
CA PHE A 56 16.88 7.81 -14.11
C PHE A 56 17.64 8.77 -15.04
N GLY A 57 18.34 8.21 -16.04
CA GLY A 57 19.04 8.98 -17.07
C GLY A 57 18.13 10.05 -17.72
N ASP A 58 18.70 11.10 -18.31
CA ASP A 58 18.00 12.24 -18.92
C ASP A 58 17.09 13.01 -17.96
N ASN A 59 17.47 13.08 -16.68
CA ASN A 59 16.71 13.79 -15.64
C ASN A 59 15.26 13.28 -15.43
N ARG A 60 14.96 12.07 -15.86
CA ARG A 60 13.67 11.42 -15.58
C ARG A 60 13.56 11.13 -14.10
N LYS A 61 12.55 11.68 -13.45
CA LYS A 61 12.32 11.51 -12.01
C LYS A 61 11.02 10.80 -11.80
N PHE A 62 11.07 9.76 -10.97
CA PHE A 62 9.88 9.12 -10.44
C PHE A 62 10.12 8.89 -8.95
N LYS A 63 10.13 10.00 -8.21
CA LYS A 63 10.34 9.96 -6.77
C LYS A 63 9.01 10.05 -6.08
N PHE A 64 8.78 9.17 -5.14
CA PHE A 64 7.63 9.24 -4.26
C PHE A 64 7.94 8.67 -2.88
N TRP A 65 7.21 9.11 -1.92
CA TRP A 65 7.04 8.44 -0.64
C TRP A 65 5.56 8.35 -0.33
N LEU A 66 5.15 7.30 0.34
CA LEU A 66 3.78 7.13 0.77
C LEU A 66 3.73 6.49 2.15
N ILE A 67 2.68 6.81 2.87
CA ILE A 67 2.28 6.14 4.09
C ILE A 67 0.79 5.83 4.01
N GLN A 68 0.41 4.61 4.42
CA GLN A 68 -0.94 4.12 4.27
C GLN A 68 -1.36 3.32 5.52
N PRO A 69 -1.90 4.00 6.55
CA PRO A 69 -2.54 3.32 7.68
C PRO A 69 -3.86 2.69 7.24
N GLU A 70 -4.12 1.47 7.71
CA GLU A 70 -5.29 0.66 7.38
C GLU A 70 -5.75 -0.11 8.60
N ILE A 71 -7.05 -0.03 8.91
CA ILE A 71 -7.69 -0.88 9.91
C ILE A 71 -8.40 -2.01 9.15
N ARG A 72 -8.16 -3.26 9.57
CA ARG A 72 -8.68 -4.48 8.96
C ARG A 72 -9.57 -5.25 9.91
N ARG A 73 -10.64 -5.78 9.36
CA ARG A 73 -11.46 -6.79 10.00
C ARG A 73 -11.33 -8.13 9.26
N TRP A 74 -11.03 -9.17 10.01
CA TRP A 74 -10.86 -10.51 9.53
C TRP A 74 -12.16 -11.30 9.70
N PHE A 75 -12.54 -12.07 8.67
CA PHE A 75 -13.81 -12.83 8.71
C PHE A 75 -13.70 -14.15 9.47
N ARG A 76 -12.48 -14.62 9.74
CA ARG A 76 -12.21 -15.81 10.55
C ARG A 76 -11.31 -15.45 11.72
N CYS A 77 -10.06 -15.85 11.63
CA CYS A 77 -9.04 -15.48 12.61
C CYS A 77 -8.13 -14.41 12.00
N ARG A 78 -7.58 -13.55 12.82
CA ARG A 78 -6.57 -12.58 12.40
C ARG A 78 -5.40 -13.29 11.72
N SER A 79 -4.85 -12.68 10.68
CA SER A 79 -3.71 -13.16 9.89
C SER A 79 -3.98 -14.38 9.01
N GLU A 80 -5.26 -14.77 8.82
CA GLU A 80 -5.64 -15.89 7.94
C GLU A 80 -6.99 -15.64 7.27
N GLY A 81 -7.05 -15.93 5.97
CA GLY A 81 -8.29 -15.87 5.19
C GLY A 81 -8.64 -14.47 4.69
N HIS A 82 -9.93 -14.23 4.54
CA HIS A 82 -10.46 -12.98 3.99
C HIS A 82 -10.43 -11.87 5.02
N PHE A 83 -10.15 -10.66 4.56
CA PHE A 83 -10.28 -9.44 5.35
C PHE A 83 -10.87 -8.30 4.52
N LEU A 84 -11.51 -7.37 5.22
CA LEU A 84 -11.95 -6.09 4.71
C LEU A 84 -11.25 -5.00 5.51
N GLY A 85 -10.73 -3.98 4.82
CA GLY A 85 -10.01 -2.88 5.45
C GLY A 85 -10.52 -1.52 5.00
N VAL A 86 -10.32 -0.52 5.87
CA VAL A 86 -10.45 0.89 5.52
C VAL A 86 -9.10 1.54 5.71
N HIS A 87 -8.61 2.24 4.70
CA HIS A 87 -7.30 2.88 4.73
C HIS A 87 -7.38 4.35 4.40
N LEU A 88 -6.43 5.08 4.96
CA LEU A 88 -6.05 6.41 4.51
C LEU A 88 -4.77 6.29 3.69
N LEU A 89 -4.55 7.22 2.78
CA LEU A 89 -3.32 7.31 2.00
C LEU A 89 -2.83 8.75 2.02
N TYR A 90 -1.55 8.93 2.31
CA TYR A 90 -0.85 10.19 2.13
C TYR A 90 0.47 9.94 1.43
N ALA A 91 0.73 10.67 0.35
CA ALA A 91 1.93 10.51 -0.46
C ALA A 91 2.43 11.86 -0.99
N GLY A 92 3.74 11.98 -1.07
CA GLY A 92 4.40 13.05 -1.82
C GLY A 92 5.03 12.48 -3.08
N PHE A 93 4.94 13.20 -4.19
CA PHE A 93 5.53 12.75 -5.45
C PHE A 93 6.24 13.89 -6.18
N ASN A 94 7.26 13.50 -6.93
CA ASN A 94 8.00 14.36 -7.85
C ASN A 94 8.27 13.54 -9.11
N ALA A 95 7.42 13.72 -10.10
CA ALA A 95 7.45 12.96 -11.33
C ALA A 95 7.61 13.88 -12.54
N GLY A 96 8.47 13.49 -13.47
CA GLY A 96 8.67 14.24 -14.70
C GLY A 96 9.49 13.46 -15.74
N GLY A 97 9.28 13.77 -17.03
CA GLY A 97 9.94 13.10 -18.14
C GLY A 97 9.49 11.68 -18.41
N VAL A 98 8.37 11.25 -17.86
CA VAL A 98 7.84 9.90 -18.05
C VAL A 98 6.79 9.94 -19.16
N LYS A 99 7.19 9.55 -20.38
CA LYS A 99 6.33 9.55 -21.58
C LYS A 99 5.08 8.69 -21.42
N PHE A 100 5.21 7.54 -20.76
CA PHE A 100 4.11 6.61 -20.53
C PHE A 100 2.96 7.20 -19.68
N LEU A 101 3.25 8.17 -18.82
CA LEU A 101 2.26 8.85 -17.98
C LEU A 101 1.79 10.18 -18.57
N GLY A 102 2.11 10.49 -19.83
CA GLY A 102 1.77 11.77 -20.47
C GLY A 102 2.52 12.98 -19.90
N MET A 103 3.64 12.75 -19.20
CA MET A 103 4.46 13.77 -18.54
C MET A 103 5.80 14.03 -19.27
N ALA A 104 5.83 13.92 -20.61
CA ALA A 104 7.06 14.01 -21.40
C ALA A 104 7.78 15.37 -21.24
N ASP A 105 7.02 16.47 -21.23
CA ASP A 105 7.56 17.83 -21.29
C ASP A 105 7.31 18.65 -20.01
N ARG A 106 6.77 18.03 -18.97
CA ARG A 106 6.39 18.70 -17.72
C ARG A 106 6.84 17.90 -16.51
N ARG A 107 7.15 18.63 -15.44
CA ARG A 107 7.42 18.09 -14.12
C ARG A 107 6.25 18.44 -13.21
N TYR A 108 5.78 17.43 -12.50
CA TYR A 108 4.73 17.54 -11.51
C TYR A 108 5.32 17.24 -10.14
N GLU A 109 5.09 18.15 -9.22
CA GLU A 109 5.48 17.99 -7.84
C GLU A 109 4.27 18.30 -6.97
N GLY A 110 3.97 17.43 -6.01
CA GLY A 110 2.79 17.64 -5.18
C GLY A 110 2.56 16.54 -4.16
N SER A 111 1.39 16.64 -3.55
CA SER A 111 0.89 15.67 -2.58
C SER A 111 -0.37 14.99 -3.09
N LEU A 112 -0.57 13.78 -2.61
CA LEU A 112 -1.72 12.94 -2.87
C LEU A 112 -2.25 12.46 -1.53
N TYR A 113 -3.54 12.60 -1.29
CA TYR A 113 -4.17 12.13 -0.07
C TYR A 113 -5.59 11.63 -0.36
N GLY A 114 -6.03 10.70 0.45
CA GLY A 114 -7.37 10.12 0.28
C GLY A 114 -7.65 8.96 1.20
N ALA A 115 -8.75 8.29 0.90
CA ALA A 115 -9.23 7.15 1.65
C ALA A 115 -9.84 6.10 0.73
N GLY A 116 -9.86 4.86 1.17
CA GLY A 116 -10.43 3.78 0.40
C GLY A 116 -10.78 2.56 1.24
N VAL A 117 -11.39 1.60 0.56
CA VAL A 117 -11.74 0.30 1.11
C VAL A 117 -10.90 -0.76 0.43
N ALA A 118 -10.26 -1.60 1.22
CA ALA A 118 -9.43 -2.70 0.79
C ALA A 118 -10.12 -4.03 1.06
N TYR A 119 -9.94 -4.97 0.15
CA TYR A 119 -10.31 -6.37 0.33
C TYR A 119 -9.11 -7.23 -0.01
N GLY A 120 -8.90 -8.27 0.76
CA GLY A 120 -7.80 -9.18 0.50
C GLY A 120 -8.00 -10.57 1.10
N TYR A 121 -7.05 -11.41 0.75
CA TYR A 121 -6.96 -12.78 1.25
C TYR A 121 -5.52 -13.10 1.62
N ARG A 122 -5.34 -13.75 2.75
CA ARG A 122 -4.03 -14.19 3.23
C ARG A 122 -3.96 -15.71 3.35
N TRP A 123 -2.95 -16.28 2.71
CA TRP A 123 -2.62 -17.70 2.74
C TRP A 123 -1.47 -17.95 3.71
N PRO A 124 -1.63 -18.70 4.78
CA PRO A 124 -0.51 -19.15 5.60
C PRO A 124 0.31 -20.21 4.81
N VAL A 125 1.59 -19.95 4.60
CA VAL A 125 2.50 -20.81 3.82
C VAL A 125 3.42 -21.61 4.75
N GLY A 126 3.70 -21.12 5.94
CA GLY A 126 4.58 -21.76 6.91
C GLY A 126 4.21 -21.40 8.35
N LYS A 127 5.04 -21.73 9.30
CA LYS A 127 4.80 -21.42 10.73
C LYS A 127 4.75 -19.91 10.99
N ARG A 128 5.59 -19.14 10.30
CA ARG A 128 5.72 -17.68 10.46
C ARG A 128 5.47 -16.90 9.16
N TRP A 129 5.39 -17.60 8.03
CA TRP A 129 5.25 -16.98 6.72
C TRP A 129 3.83 -17.06 6.21
N SER A 130 3.39 -16.00 5.58
CA SER A 130 2.13 -15.95 4.82
C SER A 130 2.28 -15.09 3.56
N VAL A 131 1.43 -15.35 2.58
CA VAL A 131 1.30 -14.57 1.36
C VAL A 131 -0.05 -13.90 1.37
N GLU A 132 -0.12 -12.64 1.00
CA GLU A 132 -1.33 -11.84 1.00
C GLU A 132 -1.56 -11.23 -0.38
N ALA A 133 -2.77 -11.36 -0.92
CA ALA A 133 -3.22 -10.58 -2.06
C ALA A 133 -4.23 -9.54 -1.59
N THR A 134 -4.04 -8.28 -2.02
CA THR A 134 -4.89 -7.16 -1.62
C THR A 134 -5.22 -6.29 -2.82
N ALA A 135 -6.49 -5.88 -2.92
CA ALA A 135 -6.95 -4.85 -3.84
C ALA A 135 -7.80 -3.83 -3.09
N ALA A 136 -7.71 -2.57 -3.48
CA ALA A 136 -8.47 -1.51 -2.84
C ALA A 136 -8.96 -0.48 -3.86
N LEU A 137 -10.13 0.07 -3.57
CA LEU A 137 -10.74 1.18 -4.31
C LEU A 137 -10.96 2.35 -3.35
N GLY A 138 -10.83 3.56 -3.87
CA GLY A 138 -11.02 4.73 -3.03
C GLY A 138 -11.01 6.04 -3.81
N TYR A 139 -11.09 7.11 -3.05
CA TYR A 139 -11.06 8.47 -3.54
C TYR A 139 -9.74 9.12 -3.14
N LEU A 140 -9.07 9.72 -4.10
CA LEU A 140 -7.82 10.44 -3.93
C LEU A 140 -7.94 11.87 -4.45
N ARG A 141 -7.37 12.79 -3.73
CA ARG A 141 -7.15 14.15 -4.16
C ARG A 141 -5.67 14.42 -4.28
N SER A 142 -5.28 14.95 -5.43
CA SER A 142 -3.92 15.36 -5.72
C SER A 142 -3.87 16.86 -5.88
N ASP A 143 -3.02 17.50 -5.10
CA ASP A 143 -2.66 18.91 -5.25
C ASP A 143 -1.23 18.95 -5.82
N TYR A 144 -1.06 19.56 -6.98
CA TYR A 144 0.22 19.53 -7.68
C TYR A 144 0.57 20.89 -8.29
N GLU A 145 1.89 21.12 -8.39
CA GLU A 145 2.49 22.23 -9.10
C GLU A 145 3.13 21.73 -10.40
N ARG A 146 3.03 22.51 -11.44
CA ARG A 146 3.57 22.23 -12.76
C ARG A 146 4.77 23.08 -13.02
N TYR A 147 5.85 22.47 -13.51
CA TYR A 147 7.08 23.12 -13.90
C TYR A 147 7.50 22.69 -15.32
N VAL A 148 8.25 23.55 -16.02
CA VAL A 148 8.90 23.16 -17.25
C VAL A 148 9.94 22.08 -16.94
N TRP A 149 10.08 21.09 -17.81
CA TRP A 149 10.96 19.91 -17.65
C TRP A 149 12.44 20.24 -17.37
N LYS A 150 12.95 21.40 -17.81
CA LYS A 150 14.37 21.80 -17.68
C LYS A 150 14.78 21.95 -16.21
N ARG A 151 16.10 21.79 -15.91
CA ARG A 151 16.67 22.15 -14.60
C ARG A 151 16.30 23.61 -14.29
N CYS A 152 15.80 23.88 -13.09
CA CYS A 152 15.25 25.18 -12.69
C CYS A 152 14.14 25.69 -13.62
N GLY A 153 13.26 24.77 -14.09
CA GLY A 153 12.17 25.10 -14.98
C GLY A 153 11.20 26.11 -14.37
N ARG A 154 10.71 27.04 -15.20
CA ARG A 154 9.76 28.07 -14.79
C ARG A 154 8.47 27.43 -14.24
N TYR A 155 7.94 27.95 -13.15
CA TYR A 155 6.64 27.63 -12.59
C TYR A 155 5.53 27.92 -13.63
N LEU A 156 4.67 26.93 -13.89
CA LEU A 156 3.60 27.02 -14.87
C LEU A 156 2.21 27.17 -14.24
N GLY A 157 2.08 26.87 -12.94
CA GLY A 157 0.83 27.00 -12.20
C GLY A 157 0.56 25.83 -11.26
N ARG A 158 -0.43 26.02 -10.41
CA ARG A 158 -0.95 25.00 -9.47
C ARG A 158 -2.25 24.40 -10.01
N GLY A 159 -2.48 23.14 -9.76
CA GLY A 159 -3.72 22.45 -10.09
C GLY A 159 -4.08 21.41 -9.03
N HIS A 160 -5.32 21.01 -9.05
CA HIS A 160 -5.80 19.89 -8.26
C HIS A 160 -6.54 18.91 -9.17
N LYS A 161 -6.52 17.64 -8.82
CA LYS A 161 -7.25 16.59 -9.52
C LYS A 161 -7.83 15.61 -8.52
N ASN A 162 -9.08 15.29 -8.72
CA ASN A 162 -9.77 14.26 -7.98
C ASN A 162 -9.74 12.96 -8.79
N TYR A 163 -9.54 11.85 -8.14
CA TYR A 163 -9.48 10.53 -8.73
C TYR A 163 -10.29 9.55 -7.90
N PHE A 164 -11.12 8.78 -8.55
CA PHE A 164 -11.81 7.64 -7.96
C PHE A 164 -11.39 6.38 -8.72
N GLY A 165 -10.88 5.38 -8.00
CA GLY A 165 -10.40 4.16 -8.62
C GLY A 165 -9.50 3.33 -7.71
N PRO A 166 -8.68 2.42 -8.27
CA PRO A 166 -7.74 1.62 -7.50
C PRO A 166 -6.75 2.48 -6.70
N THR A 167 -6.70 2.27 -5.38
CA THR A 167 -5.79 2.97 -4.45
C THR A 167 -4.68 2.10 -3.91
N LYS A 168 -4.86 0.77 -4.00
CA LYS A 168 -3.88 -0.22 -3.57
C LYS A 168 -4.07 -1.50 -4.36
N ILE A 169 -2.98 -2.06 -4.82
CA ILE A 169 -2.90 -3.43 -5.36
C ILE A 169 -1.60 -4.02 -4.83
N GLY A 170 -1.65 -5.26 -4.35
CA GLY A 170 -0.46 -5.86 -3.79
C GLY A 170 -0.51 -7.37 -3.70
N VAL A 171 0.66 -7.97 -3.87
CA VAL A 171 0.98 -9.31 -3.43
C VAL A 171 2.11 -9.16 -2.42
N SER A 172 1.83 -9.45 -1.16
CA SER A 172 2.76 -9.20 -0.05
C SER A 172 3.21 -10.50 0.58
N PHE A 173 4.48 -10.53 0.96
CA PHE A 173 5.05 -11.54 1.84
C PHE A 173 5.00 -11.00 3.27
N CYS A 174 4.42 -11.79 4.17
CA CYS A 174 4.26 -11.41 5.56
C CYS A 174 5.03 -12.37 6.46
N PHE A 175 5.70 -11.82 7.46
CA PHE A 175 6.47 -12.58 8.46
C PHE A 175 6.00 -12.20 9.86
N ALA A 176 5.56 -13.22 10.64
CA ALA A 176 5.12 -13.05 12.01
C ALA A 176 6.32 -13.00 12.96
N ILE A 177 6.36 -11.94 13.78
CA ILE A 177 7.30 -11.77 14.87
C ILE A 177 6.56 -12.15 16.15
N GLU A 178 7.05 -13.18 16.85
CA GLU A 178 6.53 -13.63 18.14
C GLU A 178 7.11 -12.82 19.28
#